data_bc7a0aab2458e92d1ac64ed522e1a0f9
#
_entry.id   bc7a0aab2458e92d1ac64ed522e1a0f9
#
_cell.length_a   1.000
_cell.length_b   1.000
_cell.length_c   1.000
_cell.angle_alpha   90.00
_cell.angle_beta   90.00
_cell.angle_gamma   90.00
#
_symmetry.space_group_name_H-M   'P 1'
#
loop_
_entity.id
_entity.type
_entity.pdbx_description
1 polymer ?
#
loop_
_entity_poly.entity_id
_entity_poly.type
_entity_poly.pdbx_seq_one_letter_code
_entity_poly.pdbx_strand_id
1 'polypeptide(L)'
;MNSFKLKSNYTNSFYNIDLSIPEESNDNTLPLIIVLDGGNNFDVVKSCVKQQGQLYIKTGVKTSIVVGIAHEEYEKKEKRFIDFTAPAEKYVLPQQNKFTIPNNLGGALDFNNFIERELFPIIESNINFDKNDITIIGHSLSGYYVLFNLLNNTSSYKNIISFSPSVWWNDYELLKLSDLMHSNKNIFICVGEKEGYMVDGAEKIFNKIKKFNNNTSLYVCPDENHGSVVITSISRALRYIFSLDK
;
A
#
# COMPACT_ATOMS: atom_id res chain seq x y z
N MET A 1 9.09 21.06 -3.58
CA MET A 1 10.02 20.01 -4.03
C MET A 1 9.14 18.89 -4.55
N ASN A 2 9.24 18.52 -5.83
CA ASN A 2 8.31 17.55 -6.43
C ASN A 2 8.84 16.11 -6.42
N SER A 3 10.16 15.92 -6.24
CA SER A 3 10.81 14.62 -6.08
C SER A 3 12.19 14.77 -5.45
N PHE A 4 12.65 13.75 -4.77
CA PHE A 4 14.01 13.67 -4.21
C PHE A 4 14.42 12.21 -4.01
N LYS A 5 15.73 11.98 -3.84
CA LYS A 5 16.29 10.67 -3.53
C LYS A 5 16.64 10.62 -2.05
N LEU A 6 16.22 9.57 -1.37
CA LEU A 6 16.46 9.36 0.05
C LEU A 6 17.21 8.05 0.29
N LYS A 7 18.34 8.12 1.00
CA LYS A 7 19.06 6.95 1.48
C LYS A 7 18.53 6.56 2.85
N SER A 8 18.11 5.31 3.00
CA SER A 8 17.70 4.76 4.28
C SER A 8 18.89 4.16 5.02
N ASN A 9 18.98 4.41 6.33
CA ASN A 9 19.91 3.73 7.23
C ASN A 9 19.36 2.39 7.70
N TYR A 10 18.05 2.19 7.69
CA TYR A 10 17.41 0.92 8.08
C TYR A 10 17.59 -0.16 7.01
N THR A 11 17.27 0.17 5.75
CA THR A 11 17.35 -0.79 4.65
C THR A 11 18.69 -0.75 3.90
N ASN A 12 19.54 0.25 4.20
CA ASN A 12 20.77 0.56 3.46
C ASN A 12 20.58 0.70 1.95
N SER A 13 19.42 1.20 1.53
CA SER A 13 19.01 1.35 0.13
C SER A 13 18.66 2.79 -0.19
N PHE A 14 18.60 3.12 -1.47
CA PHE A 14 18.09 4.39 -1.96
C PHE A 14 16.66 4.22 -2.47
N TYR A 15 15.84 5.24 -2.22
CA TYR A 15 14.47 5.33 -2.71
C TYR A 15 14.26 6.65 -3.45
N ASN A 16 13.55 6.59 -4.56
CA ASN A 16 13.04 7.77 -5.25
C ASN A 16 11.69 8.14 -4.62
N ILE A 17 11.59 9.34 -4.11
CA ILE A 17 10.40 9.87 -3.46
C ILE A 17 9.77 10.92 -4.37
N ASP A 18 8.56 10.67 -4.83
CA ASP A 18 7.77 11.59 -5.63
C ASP A 18 6.69 12.25 -4.75
N LEU A 19 6.44 13.54 -4.94
CA LEU A 19 5.50 14.32 -4.15
C LEU A 19 4.50 15.04 -5.05
N SER A 20 3.23 14.96 -4.70
CA SER A 20 2.16 15.79 -5.25
C SER A 20 1.45 16.51 -4.12
N ILE A 21 1.67 17.82 -4.04
CA ILE A 21 1.12 18.70 -3.01
C ILE A 21 0.06 19.57 -3.68
N PRO A 22 -1.20 19.52 -3.25
CA PRO A 22 -2.24 20.41 -3.76
C PRO A 22 -1.95 21.89 -3.45
N GLU A 23 -2.32 22.81 -4.34
CA GLU A 23 -2.13 24.25 -4.16
C GLU A 23 -2.89 24.80 -2.94
N GLU A 24 -4.00 24.17 -2.60
CA GLU A 24 -4.86 24.53 -1.46
C GLU A 24 -4.29 24.11 -0.09
N SER A 25 -3.10 23.51 -0.06
CA SER A 25 -2.46 23.00 1.17
C SER A 25 -1.91 24.09 2.10
N ASN A 26 -1.89 25.35 1.69
CA ASN A 26 -1.19 26.41 2.42
C ASN A 26 -1.80 26.72 3.81
N ASP A 27 -3.09 26.44 4.03
CA ASP A 27 -3.80 26.77 5.28
C ASP A 27 -4.52 25.58 5.93
N ASN A 28 -4.53 24.40 5.32
CA ASN A 28 -5.26 23.22 5.79
C ASN A 28 -4.35 22.02 5.98
N THR A 29 -4.58 21.26 7.04
CA THR A 29 -3.98 19.95 7.26
C THR A 29 -4.69 18.94 6.36
N LEU A 30 -3.99 18.42 5.33
CA LEU A 30 -4.55 17.49 4.36
C LEU A 30 -4.23 16.03 4.69
N PRO A 31 -5.08 15.07 4.30
CA PRO A 31 -4.74 13.65 4.33
C PRO A 31 -3.47 13.35 3.53
N LEU A 32 -2.73 12.33 3.95
CA LEU A 32 -1.54 11.83 3.28
C LEU A 32 -1.81 10.46 2.64
N ILE A 33 -1.44 10.28 1.38
CA ILE A 33 -1.53 9.00 0.67
C ILE A 33 -0.12 8.55 0.27
N ILE A 34 0.32 7.43 0.81
CA ILE A 34 1.59 6.76 0.47
C ILE A 34 1.31 5.72 -0.61
N VAL A 35 2.02 5.80 -1.72
CA VAL A 35 1.92 4.87 -2.85
C VAL A 35 3.23 4.09 -2.96
N LEU A 36 3.16 2.80 -2.65
CA LEU A 36 4.29 1.90 -2.85
C LEU A 36 4.43 1.50 -4.32
N ASP A 37 5.62 1.05 -4.70
CA ASP A 37 5.95 0.81 -6.11
C ASP A 37 5.69 2.05 -6.97
N GLY A 38 6.10 3.23 -6.52
CA GLY A 38 5.90 4.55 -7.14
C GLY A 38 5.97 4.55 -8.68
N GLY A 39 6.47 5.59 -9.31
CA GLY A 39 6.48 5.67 -10.76
C GLY A 39 5.06 5.64 -11.33
N ASN A 40 4.73 4.65 -12.17
CA ASN A 40 3.43 4.57 -12.84
C ASN A 40 2.25 4.52 -11.85
N ASN A 41 2.37 3.82 -10.72
CA ASN A 41 1.32 3.77 -9.71
C ASN A 41 1.10 5.14 -9.06
N PHE A 42 2.18 5.87 -8.78
CA PHE A 42 2.08 7.23 -8.25
C PHE A 42 1.32 8.16 -9.20
N ASP A 43 1.65 8.13 -10.51
CA ASP A 43 0.98 8.99 -11.49
C ASP A 43 -0.52 8.71 -11.63
N VAL A 44 -0.90 7.45 -11.60
CA VAL A 44 -2.31 7.02 -11.65
C VAL A 44 -3.06 7.50 -10.40
N VAL A 45 -2.50 7.25 -9.20
CA VAL A 45 -3.13 7.66 -7.93
C VAL A 45 -3.22 9.18 -7.84
N LYS A 46 -2.12 9.89 -8.10
CA LYS A 46 -2.06 11.36 -8.11
C LYS A 46 -3.13 11.97 -9.01
N SER A 47 -3.24 11.47 -10.24
CA SER A 47 -4.22 11.97 -11.20
C SER A 47 -5.65 11.72 -10.74
N CYS A 48 -5.93 10.54 -10.18
CA CYS A 48 -7.23 10.17 -9.66
C CYS A 48 -7.62 11.04 -8.45
N VAL A 49 -6.70 11.23 -7.49
CA VAL A 49 -6.90 12.07 -6.31
C VAL A 49 -7.17 13.51 -6.71
N LYS A 50 -6.37 14.08 -7.63
CA LYS A 50 -6.53 15.44 -8.12
C LYS A 50 -7.92 15.66 -8.74
N GLN A 51 -8.32 14.78 -9.67
CA GLN A 51 -9.61 14.93 -10.37
C GLN A 51 -10.80 14.74 -9.43
N GLN A 52 -10.76 13.78 -8.53
CA GLN A 52 -11.88 13.52 -7.63
C GLN A 52 -11.93 14.50 -6.46
N GLY A 53 -10.79 14.92 -5.93
CA GLY A 53 -10.69 15.91 -4.84
C GLY A 53 -11.29 17.26 -5.22
N GLN A 54 -11.09 17.72 -6.46
CA GLN A 54 -11.74 18.92 -6.99
C GLN A 54 -13.27 18.84 -7.00
N LEU A 55 -13.82 17.64 -6.97
CA LEU A 55 -15.24 17.35 -6.96
C LEU A 55 -15.69 16.64 -5.67
N TYR A 56 -15.04 16.96 -4.54
CA TYR A 56 -15.24 16.29 -3.25
C TYR A 56 -16.72 16.09 -2.88
N ILE A 57 -17.56 17.11 -3.05
CA ILE A 57 -19.00 17.03 -2.73
C ILE A 57 -19.71 15.90 -3.50
N LYS A 58 -19.27 15.60 -4.72
CA LYS A 58 -19.84 14.54 -5.57
C LYS A 58 -19.16 13.19 -5.37
N THR A 59 -17.86 13.20 -5.19
CA THR A 59 -17.04 11.99 -5.17
C THR A 59 -16.82 11.43 -3.76
N GLY A 60 -16.81 12.31 -2.75
CA GLY A 60 -16.42 12.01 -1.39
C GLY A 60 -14.91 11.85 -1.19
N VAL A 61 -14.11 11.94 -2.26
CA VAL A 61 -12.63 11.82 -2.16
C VAL A 61 -12.05 13.15 -1.72
N LYS A 62 -11.32 13.13 -0.62
CA LYS A 62 -10.66 14.33 -0.07
C LYS A 62 -9.47 14.73 -0.94
N THR A 63 -9.27 16.04 -1.11
CA THR A 63 -7.99 16.59 -1.58
C THR A 63 -6.89 16.10 -0.64
N SER A 64 -5.83 15.50 -1.18
CA SER A 64 -4.81 14.82 -0.39
C SER A 64 -3.41 15.05 -0.95
N ILE A 65 -2.41 15.03 -0.08
CA ILE A 65 -1.01 14.95 -0.46
C ILE A 65 -0.74 13.51 -0.90
N VAL A 66 -0.04 13.32 -2.02
CA VAL A 66 0.33 11.98 -2.51
C VAL A 66 1.85 11.86 -2.54
N VAL A 67 2.37 10.81 -1.92
CA VAL A 67 3.79 10.47 -1.85
C VAL A 67 4.01 9.11 -2.50
N GLY A 68 4.82 9.06 -3.55
CA GLY A 68 5.27 7.82 -4.17
C GLY A 68 6.61 7.38 -3.60
N ILE A 69 6.75 6.10 -3.27
CA ILE A 69 8.02 5.48 -2.87
C ILE A 69 8.39 4.45 -3.92
N ALA A 70 9.49 4.67 -4.64
CA ALA A 70 9.99 3.78 -5.67
C ALA A 70 11.42 3.34 -5.40
N HIS A 71 11.72 2.07 -5.65
CA HIS A 71 13.08 1.55 -5.69
C HIS A 71 13.83 2.09 -6.91
N GLU A 72 15.16 2.10 -6.85
CA GLU A 72 16.00 2.34 -8.03
C GLU A 72 15.72 1.28 -9.09
N GLU A 73 15.57 1.68 -10.35
CA GLU A 73 15.10 0.78 -11.42
C GLU A 73 15.99 -0.46 -11.60
N TYR A 74 17.32 -0.30 -11.44
CA TYR A 74 18.28 -1.40 -11.60
C TYR A 74 18.25 -2.42 -10.44
N GLU A 75 17.76 -2.05 -9.24
CA GLU A 75 17.62 -2.91 -8.06
C GLU A 75 16.17 -3.30 -7.77
N LYS A 76 15.20 -2.64 -8.40
CA LYS A 76 13.77 -2.72 -8.09
C LYS A 76 13.28 -4.15 -7.90
N LYS A 77 13.65 -5.04 -8.81
CA LYS A 77 13.18 -6.42 -8.78
C LYS A 77 13.64 -7.16 -7.53
N GLU A 78 14.90 -6.99 -7.15
CA GLU A 78 15.47 -7.63 -5.97
C GLU A 78 14.99 -6.97 -4.68
N LYS A 79 15.07 -5.64 -4.61
CA LYS A 79 14.72 -4.86 -3.42
C LYS A 79 13.26 -4.99 -3.03
N ARG A 80 12.34 -5.11 -3.98
CA ARG A 80 10.94 -5.38 -3.67
C ARG A 80 10.74 -6.69 -2.91
N PHE A 81 11.51 -7.74 -3.24
CA PHE A 81 11.45 -9.00 -2.49
C PHE A 81 12.03 -8.86 -1.09
N ILE A 82 13.05 -8.04 -0.89
CA ILE A 82 13.62 -7.79 0.42
C ILE A 82 12.64 -6.97 1.26
N ASP A 83 12.27 -5.80 0.78
CA ASP A 83 11.57 -4.78 1.56
C ASP A 83 10.08 -5.09 1.79
N PHE A 84 9.46 -5.90 0.93
CA PHE A 84 8.04 -6.19 1.04
C PHE A 84 7.71 -7.57 1.61
N THR A 85 8.70 -8.34 2.06
CA THR A 85 8.43 -9.65 2.66
C THR A 85 8.70 -9.66 4.15
N ALA A 86 7.85 -10.37 4.89
CA ALA A 86 7.99 -10.53 6.33
C ALA A 86 9.24 -11.34 6.68
N PRO A 87 9.90 -11.07 7.81
CA PRO A 87 10.99 -11.92 8.31
C PRO A 87 10.45 -13.31 8.66
N ALA A 88 11.18 -14.35 8.24
CA ALA A 88 10.88 -15.74 8.57
C ALA A 88 12.17 -16.55 8.74
N GLU A 89 12.15 -17.54 9.61
CA GLU A 89 13.28 -18.48 9.77
C GLU A 89 13.52 -19.33 8.51
N LYS A 90 12.44 -19.66 7.81
CA LYS A 90 12.45 -20.41 6.56
C LYS A 90 11.31 -19.95 5.67
N TYR A 91 11.61 -19.78 4.38
CA TYR A 91 10.61 -19.48 3.36
C TYR A 91 10.18 -20.73 2.60
N VAL A 92 8.87 -20.90 2.50
CA VAL A 92 8.25 -21.95 1.67
C VAL A 92 7.77 -21.28 0.39
N LEU A 93 8.53 -21.46 -0.68
CA LEU A 93 8.27 -20.85 -1.97
C LEU A 93 7.63 -21.83 -2.93
N PRO A 94 6.76 -21.38 -3.85
CA PRO A 94 6.15 -22.26 -4.85
C PRO A 94 7.22 -22.94 -5.70
N GLN A 95 7.04 -24.23 -5.99
CA GLN A 95 8.01 -25.01 -6.80
C GLN A 95 8.16 -24.50 -8.24
N GLN A 96 7.17 -23.79 -8.78
CA GLN A 96 7.17 -23.23 -10.13
C GLN A 96 7.33 -21.70 -10.09
N ASN A 97 8.50 -21.23 -9.66
CA ASN A 97 8.79 -19.80 -9.68
C ASN A 97 9.21 -19.34 -11.07
N LYS A 98 8.39 -18.51 -11.70
CA LYS A 98 8.77 -17.73 -12.89
C LYS A 98 9.75 -16.59 -12.56
N PHE A 99 10.09 -16.41 -11.29
CA PHE A 99 10.90 -15.29 -10.79
C PHE A 99 12.17 -15.81 -10.13
N THR A 100 13.29 -15.14 -10.39
CA THR A 100 14.49 -15.29 -9.57
C THR A 100 14.24 -14.59 -8.24
N ILE A 101 14.15 -15.36 -7.15
CA ILE A 101 13.95 -14.84 -5.80
C ILE A 101 15.35 -14.60 -5.20
N PRO A 102 15.63 -13.43 -4.62
CA PRO A 102 16.91 -13.16 -3.97
C PRO A 102 17.09 -14.01 -2.71
N ASN A 103 18.34 -14.21 -2.29
CA ASN A 103 18.63 -14.94 -1.05
C ASN A 103 18.27 -14.15 0.21
N ASN A 104 18.31 -12.81 0.12
CA ASN A 104 17.99 -11.93 1.23
C ASN A 104 16.50 -11.54 1.14
N LEU A 105 15.73 -11.93 2.13
CA LEU A 105 14.31 -11.68 2.25
C LEU A 105 14.01 -11.15 3.65
N GLY A 106 12.79 -10.65 3.89
CA GLY A 106 12.32 -10.38 5.24
C GLY A 106 12.63 -9.00 5.80
N GLY A 107 12.89 -8.02 4.94
CA GLY A 107 13.18 -6.63 5.33
C GLY A 107 11.96 -5.77 5.61
N ALA A 108 10.74 -6.32 5.66
CA ALA A 108 9.51 -5.54 5.81
C ALA A 108 9.49 -4.64 7.05
N LEU A 109 10.08 -5.07 8.16
CA LEU A 109 10.16 -4.27 9.39
C LEU A 109 11.15 -3.10 9.24
N ASP A 110 12.28 -3.31 8.58
CA ASP A 110 13.26 -2.25 8.31
C ASP A 110 12.70 -1.24 7.31
N PHE A 111 11.97 -1.69 6.30
CA PHE A 111 11.26 -0.82 5.37
C PHE A 111 10.16 0.00 6.08
N ASN A 112 9.45 -0.60 7.02
CA ASN A 112 8.50 0.16 7.86
C ASN A 112 9.22 1.22 8.70
N ASN A 113 10.36 0.89 9.32
CA ASN A 113 11.16 1.85 10.07
C ASN A 113 11.67 3.00 9.18
N PHE A 114 12.07 2.70 7.93
CA PHE A 114 12.41 3.73 6.95
C PHE A 114 11.25 4.71 6.73
N ILE A 115 10.04 4.23 6.50
CA ILE A 115 8.88 5.10 6.27
C ILE A 115 8.58 5.94 7.52
N GLU A 116 8.46 5.28 8.68
CA GLU A 116 8.01 5.92 9.91
C GLU A 116 9.07 6.86 10.52
N ARG A 117 10.34 6.48 10.47
CA ARG A 117 11.41 7.16 11.22
C ARG A 117 12.34 8.01 10.37
N GLU A 118 12.33 7.85 9.05
CA GLU A 118 13.17 8.65 8.16
C GLU A 118 12.32 9.47 7.18
N LEU A 119 11.38 8.84 6.47
CA LEU A 119 10.58 9.54 5.46
C LEU A 119 9.55 10.49 6.08
N PHE A 120 8.75 10.04 7.06
CA PHE A 120 7.73 10.90 7.68
C PHE A 120 8.30 12.15 8.32
N PRO A 121 9.38 12.14 9.11
CA PRO A 121 9.98 13.37 9.63
C PRO A 121 10.42 14.37 8.55
N ILE A 122 10.93 13.86 7.40
CA ILE A 122 11.30 14.72 6.27
C ILE A 122 10.06 15.36 5.64
N ILE A 123 8.97 14.58 5.47
CA ILE A 123 7.72 15.13 4.94
C ILE A 123 7.18 16.19 5.92
N GLU A 124 7.08 15.87 7.22
CA GLU A 124 6.56 16.75 8.26
C GLU A 124 7.31 18.08 8.36
N SER A 125 8.63 18.08 8.16
CA SER A 125 9.44 19.31 8.21
C SER A 125 9.15 20.27 7.06
N ASN A 126 8.50 19.80 6.00
CA ASN A 126 8.25 20.59 4.80
C ASN A 126 6.76 20.79 4.49
N ILE A 127 5.89 19.90 4.98
CA ILE A 127 4.47 19.86 4.58
C ILE A 127 3.64 19.51 5.82
N ASN A 128 2.62 20.32 6.10
CA ASN A 128 1.64 20.01 7.14
C ASN A 128 0.60 19.00 6.62
N PHE A 129 0.52 17.81 7.23
CA PHE A 129 -0.47 16.79 6.89
C PHE A 129 -1.15 16.21 8.14
N ASP A 130 -2.33 15.62 7.97
CA ASP A 130 -3.08 14.98 9.06
C ASP A 130 -2.49 13.59 9.38
N LYS A 131 -1.78 13.51 10.51
CA LYS A 131 -1.20 12.24 11.00
C LYS A 131 -2.25 11.16 11.33
N ASN A 132 -3.51 11.58 11.53
CA ASN A 132 -4.62 10.66 11.81
C ASN A 132 -5.36 10.21 10.54
N ASP A 133 -5.02 10.78 9.37
CA ASP A 133 -5.65 10.41 8.09
C ASP A 133 -4.60 10.05 7.02
N ILE A 134 -3.81 9.01 7.33
CA ILE A 134 -2.80 8.47 6.43
C ILE A 134 -3.33 7.22 5.74
N THR A 135 -3.21 7.19 4.42
CA THR A 135 -3.54 6.04 3.56
C THR A 135 -2.26 5.41 3.02
N ILE A 136 -2.16 4.08 3.02
CA ILE A 136 -1.10 3.35 2.30
C ILE A 136 -1.71 2.48 1.21
N ILE A 137 -1.08 2.50 0.03
CA ILE A 137 -1.50 1.76 -1.16
C ILE A 137 -0.37 0.85 -1.63
N GLY A 138 -0.67 -0.45 -1.82
CA GLY A 138 0.25 -1.42 -2.38
C GLY A 138 -0.40 -2.32 -3.43
N HIS A 139 0.42 -2.86 -4.35
CA HIS A 139 0.00 -3.80 -5.39
C HIS A 139 0.90 -5.04 -5.42
N SER A 140 0.30 -6.22 -5.55
CA SER A 140 1.06 -7.49 -5.64
C SER A 140 1.85 -7.74 -4.34
N LEU A 141 3.19 -7.75 -4.40
CA LEU A 141 4.04 -7.94 -3.24
C LEU A 141 3.98 -6.77 -2.25
N SER A 142 3.87 -5.51 -2.74
CA SER A 142 3.59 -4.38 -1.86
C SER A 142 2.16 -4.39 -1.31
N GLY A 143 1.21 -5.02 -2.04
CA GLY A 143 -0.13 -5.32 -1.52
C GLY A 143 -0.09 -6.32 -0.35
N TYR A 144 0.76 -7.35 -0.44
CA TYR A 144 1.04 -8.23 0.69
C TYR A 144 1.66 -7.47 1.87
N TYR A 145 2.66 -6.61 1.61
CA TYR A 145 3.35 -5.83 2.65
C TYR A 145 2.40 -4.96 3.47
N VAL A 146 1.46 -4.24 2.84
CA VAL A 146 0.52 -3.39 3.57
C VAL A 146 -0.42 -4.22 4.46
N LEU A 147 -0.79 -5.43 4.03
CA LEU A 147 -1.57 -6.36 4.85
C LEU A 147 -0.74 -7.01 5.96
N PHE A 148 0.56 -7.29 5.72
CA PHE A 148 1.47 -7.76 6.75
C PHE A 148 1.59 -6.73 7.89
N ASN A 149 1.84 -5.46 7.57
CA ASN A 149 1.92 -4.40 8.58
C ASN A 149 0.61 -4.25 9.37
N LEU A 150 -0.52 -4.37 8.71
CA LEU A 150 -1.83 -4.39 9.37
C LEU A 150 -1.92 -5.53 10.38
N LEU A 151 -1.64 -6.76 9.96
CA LEU A 151 -1.81 -7.97 10.77
C LEU A 151 -0.74 -8.11 11.87
N ASN A 152 0.46 -7.56 11.65
CA ASN A 152 1.53 -7.52 12.64
C ASN A 152 1.42 -6.34 13.62
N ASN A 153 0.35 -5.55 13.51
CA ASN A 153 0.09 -4.38 14.35
C ASN A 153 1.20 -3.32 14.35
N THR A 154 1.93 -3.22 13.26
CA THR A 154 2.99 -2.21 13.05
C THR A 154 2.51 -1.02 12.24
N SER A 155 1.24 -1.02 11.81
CA SER A 155 0.67 -0.02 10.92
C SER A 155 0.14 1.21 11.69
N SER A 156 0.72 2.38 11.44
CA SER A 156 0.19 3.70 11.85
C SER A 156 -0.93 4.21 10.91
N TYR A 157 -1.10 3.59 9.75
CA TYR A 157 -2.03 4.03 8.71
C TYR A 157 -3.48 3.81 9.12
N LYS A 158 -4.34 4.83 8.91
CA LYS A 158 -5.79 4.73 9.10
C LYS A 158 -6.44 3.93 7.98
N ASN A 159 -6.00 4.17 6.73
CA ASN A 159 -6.59 3.57 5.55
C ASN A 159 -5.58 2.69 4.83
N ILE A 160 -6.00 1.50 4.42
CA ILE A 160 -5.17 0.51 3.74
C ILE A 160 -5.85 0.08 2.46
N ILE A 161 -5.16 0.25 1.34
CA ILE A 161 -5.62 -0.22 0.02
C ILE A 161 -4.62 -1.25 -0.48
N SER A 162 -5.08 -2.46 -0.72
CA SER A 162 -4.28 -3.56 -1.22
C SER A 162 -4.86 -4.08 -2.53
N PHE A 163 -4.13 -3.88 -3.62
CA PHE A 163 -4.47 -4.41 -4.93
C PHE A 163 -3.75 -5.74 -5.17
N SER A 164 -4.50 -6.76 -5.58
CA SER A 164 -3.99 -8.09 -5.93
C SER A 164 -2.88 -8.58 -4.99
N PRO A 165 -3.12 -8.62 -3.66
CA PRO A 165 -2.08 -8.97 -2.71
C PRO A 165 -1.52 -10.35 -2.97
N SER A 166 -0.19 -10.51 -2.88
CA SER A 166 0.49 -11.80 -2.98
C SER A 166 0.28 -12.65 -1.72
N VAL A 167 -0.98 -12.96 -1.36
CA VAL A 167 -1.34 -13.70 -0.15
C VAL A 167 -0.75 -15.11 -0.14
N TRP A 168 -0.47 -15.68 -1.31
CA TRP A 168 0.17 -16.98 -1.51
C TRP A 168 1.64 -17.05 -1.04
N TRP A 169 2.26 -15.88 -0.81
CA TRP A 169 3.66 -15.79 -0.38
C TRP A 169 3.90 -16.58 0.92
N ASN A 170 5.05 -17.27 0.98
CA ASN A 170 5.50 -18.06 2.11
C ASN A 170 4.40 -19.00 2.68
N ASP A 171 3.80 -19.80 1.79
CA ASP A 171 2.72 -20.73 2.13
C ASP A 171 1.57 -20.05 2.91
N TYR A 172 1.09 -18.94 2.36
CA TYR A 172 -0.05 -18.18 2.92
C TYR A 172 0.20 -17.69 4.36
N GLU A 173 1.41 -17.28 4.69
CA GLU A 173 1.77 -16.89 6.07
C GLU A 173 0.86 -15.82 6.68
N LEU A 174 0.34 -14.86 5.88
CA LEU A 174 -0.61 -13.86 6.38
C LEU A 174 -1.86 -14.49 7.04
N LEU A 175 -2.28 -15.65 6.58
CA LEU A 175 -3.43 -16.35 7.14
C LEU A 175 -3.11 -17.02 8.49
N LYS A 176 -1.82 -17.20 8.79
CA LYS A 176 -1.31 -17.85 10.01
C LYS A 176 -0.97 -16.86 11.11
N LEU A 177 -0.88 -15.56 10.80
CA LEU A 177 -0.62 -14.51 11.79
C LEU A 177 -1.76 -14.43 12.80
N SER A 178 -1.44 -14.02 14.04
CA SER A 178 -2.42 -13.89 15.11
C SER A 178 -3.51 -12.85 14.80
N ASP A 179 -4.67 -13.01 15.41
CA ASP A 179 -5.84 -12.17 15.15
C ASP A 179 -5.84 -10.88 16.01
N LEU A 180 -4.65 -10.39 16.40
CA LEU A 180 -4.47 -9.16 17.18
C LEU A 180 -4.66 -7.92 16.30
N MET A 181 -5.91 -7.56 16.02
CA MET A 181 -6.20 -6.42 15.17
C MET A 181 -7.03 -5.33 15.86
N HIS A 182 -6.64 -4.08 15.60
CA HIS A 182 -7.43 -2.91 15.98
C HIS A 182 -8.59 -2.69 15.01
N SER A 183 -9.80 -2.50 15.54
CA SER A 183 -11.06 -2.43 14.80
C SER A 183 -11.29 -1.12 14.00
N ASN A 184 -10.37 -0.16 14.05
CA ASN A 184 -10.63 1.22 13.58
C ASN A 184 -9.95 1.59 12.26
N LYS A 185 -9.56 0.61 11.44
CA LYS A 185 -8.91 0.85 10.15
C LYS A 185 -9.88 0.65 8.98
N ASN A 186 -9.75 1.47 7.95
CA ASN A 186 -10.52 1.31 6.72
C ASN A 186 -9.71 0.49 5.73
N ILE A 187 -10.20 -0.66 5.30
CA ILE A 187 -9.44 -1.61 4.50
C ILE A 187 -10.18 -1.92 3.21
N PHE A 188 -9.52 -1.67 2.08
CA PHE A 188 -10.02 -2.03 0.76
C PHE A 188 -9.06 -3.01 0.09
N ILE A 189 -9.56 -4.21 -0.17
CA ILE A 189 -8.86 -5.25 -0.92
C ILE A 189 -9.48 -5.32 -2.30
N CYS A 190 -8.66 -5.35 -3.33
CA CYS A 190 -9.12 -5.49 -4.71
C CYS A 190 -8.29 -6.54 -5.43
N VAL A 191 -8.89 -7.29 -6.33
CA VAL A 191 -8.24 -8.29 -7.19
C VAL A 191 -8.97 -8.35 -8.53
N GLY A 192 -8.24 -8.57 -9.62
CA GLY A 192 -8.86 -8.77 -10.92
C GLY A 192 -9.49 -10.16 -11.04
N GLU A 193 -10.67 -10.24 -11.63
CA GLU A 193 -11.40 -11.50 -11.80
C GLU A 193 -10.59 -12.57 -12.55
N LYS A 194 -9.73 -12.15 -13.49
CA LYS A 194 -8.90 -13.06 -14.30
C LYS A 194 -7.59 -13.49 -13.63
N GLU A 195 -7.42 -13.23 -12.33
CA GLU A 195 -6.17 -13.56 -11.63
C GLU A 195 -6.13 -14.96 -10.99
N GLY A 196 -7.18 -15.77 -11.16
CA GLY A 196 -7.18 -17.17 -10.71
C GLY A 196 -6.93 -17.33 -9.21
N TYR A 197 -5.88 -18.05 -8.82
CA TYR A 197 -5.55 -18.30 -7.41
C TYR A 197 -5.32 -17.04 -6.56
N MET A 198 -5.05 -15.91 -7.16
CA MET A 198 -4.96 -14.62 -6.45
C MET A 198 -6.33 -14.18 -5.92
N VAL A 199 -7.42 -14.51 -6.62
CA VAL A 199 -8.79 -14.25 -6.17
C VAL A 199 -9.06 -15.05 -4.89
N ASP A 200 -8.76 -16.36 -4.89
CA ASP A 200 -8.90 -17.21 -3.70
C ASP A 200 -8.10 -16.68 -2.51
N GLY A 201 -6.88 -16.20 -2.77
CA GLY A 201 -6.03 -15.58 -1.76
C GLY A 201 -6.65 -14.30 -1.17
N ALA A 202 -7.16 -13.43 -2.03
CA ALA A 202 -7.82 -12.20 -1.63
C ALA A 202 -9.10 -12.46 -0.82
N GLU A 203 -9.90 -13.45 -1.20
CA GLU A 203 -11.09 -13.88 -0.44
C GLU A 203 -10.74 -14.43 0.94
N LYS A 204 -9.72 -15.29 1.02
CA LYS A 204 -9.26 -15.87 2.31
C LYS A 204 -8.80 -14.78 3.26
N ILE A 205 -7.96 -13.85 2.81
CA ILE A 205 -7.46 -12.78 3.67
C ILE A 205 -8.56 -11.78 4.04
N PHE A 206 -9.48 -11.45 3.13
CA PHE A 206 -10.66 -10.66 3.42
C PHE A 206 -11.51 -11.30 4.51
N ASN A 207 -11.85 -12.59 4.39
CA ASN A 207 -12.64 -13.32 5.38
C ASN A 207 -11.96 -13.37 6.75
N LYS A 208 -10.62 -13.48 6.78
CA LYS A 208 -9.85 -13.38 8.04
C LYS A 208 -9.99 -12.00 8.66
N ILE A 209 -9.72 -10.94 7.92
CA ILE A 209 -9.74 -9.56 8.42
C ILE A 209 -11.16 -9.14 8.82
N LYS A 210 -12.17 -9.53 8.05
CA LYS A 210 -13.57 -9.16 8.29
C LYS A 210 -14.11 -9.63 9.64
N LYS A 211 -13.53 -10.69 10.23
CA LYS A 211 -13.89 -11.17 11.57
C LYS A 211 -13.59 -10.15 12.67
N PHE A 212 -12.62 -9.28 12.46
CA PHE A 212 -12.11 -8.33 13.46
C PHE A 212 -12.37 -6.88 13.08
N ASN A 213 -12.58 -6.60 11.80
CA ASN A 213 -12.74 -5.25 11.29
C ASN A 213 -13.91 -5.17 10.29
N ASN A 214 -15.00 -4.53 10.74
CA ASN A 214 -16.20 -4.35 9.92
C ASN A 214 -16.00 -3.36 8.76
N ASN A 215 -15.02 -2.46 8.84
CA ASN A 215 -14.68 -1.49 7.78
C ASN A 215 -13.74 -2.11 6.74
N THR A 216 -13.99 -3.36 6.36
CA THR A 216 -13.23 -4.08 5.34
C THR A 216 -14.13 -4.41 4.17
N SER A 217 -13.66 -4.12 2.96
CA SER A 217 -14.32 -4.46 1.70
C SER A 217 -13.40 -5.24 0.78
N LEU A 218 -13.96 -6.21 0.08
CA LEU A 218 -13.33 -6.88 -1.05
C LEU A 218 -14.05 -6.50 -2.34
N TYR A 219 -13.29 -6.17 -3.37
CA TYR A 219 -13.79 -5.95 -4.72
C TYR A 219 -13.06 -6.86 -5.72
N VAL A 220 -13.77 -7.84 -6.26
CA VAL A 220 -13.29 -8.60 -7.42
C VAL A 220 -13.67 -7.78 -8.66
N CYS A 221 -12.66 -7.24 -9.35
CA CYS A 221 -12.87 -6.35 -10.48
C CYS A 221 -13.16 -7.15 -11.75
N PRO A 222 -14.38 -7.04 -12.32
CA PRO A 222 -14.76 -7.81 -13.50
C PRO A 222 -13.85 -7.53 -14.69
N ASP A 223 -13.54 -8.58 -15.44
CA ASP A 223 -12.73 -8.57 -16.67
C ASP A 223 -11.26 -8.15 -16.50
N GLU A 224 -10.81 -7.76 -15.30
CA GLU A 224 -9.46 -7.26 -15.05
C GLU A 224 -8.47 -8.38 -14.69
N ASN A 225 -7.20 -8.07 -14.91
CA ASN A 225 -6.06 -8.92 -14.59
C ASN A 225 -5.04 -8.18 -13.72
N HIS A 226 -3.94 -8.85 -13.37
CA HIS A 226 -2.90 -8.33 -12.51
C HIS A 226 -2.26 -7.00 -12.97
N GLY A 227 -2.19 -6.76 -14.27
CA GLY A 227 -1.60 -5.53 -14.83
C GLY A 227 -2.57 -4.36 -14.95
N SER A 228 -3.88 -4.60 -14.95
CA SER A 228 -4.90 -3.57 -15.22
C SER A 228 -5.71 -3.16 -13.98
N VAL A 229 -5.76 -4.01 -12.96
CA VAL A 229 -6.63 -3.84 -11.78
C VAL A 229 -6.43 -2.51 -11.03
N VAL A 230 -5.21 -2.01 -10.92
CA VAL A 230 -4.93 -0.75 -10.19
C VAL A 230 -5.59 0.42 -10.91
N ILE A 231 -5.34 0.55 -12.21
CA ILE A 231 -5.81 1.70 -13.00
C ILE A 231 -7.34 1.75 -13.10
N THR A 232 -8.00 0.58 -13.14
CA THR A 232 -9.46 0.49 -13.25
C THR A 232 -10.18 0.64 -11.91
N SER A 233 -9.53 0.33 -10.79
CA SER A 233 -10.19 0.24 -9.48
C SER A 233 -9.80 1.32 -8.48
N ILE A 234 -8.75 2.11 -8.74
CA ILE A 234 -8.26 3.13 -7.79
C ILE A 234 -9.33 4.15 -7.39
N SER A 235 -10.14 4.60 -8.34
CA SER A 235 -11.25 5.53 -8.07
C SER A 235 -12.27 4.96 -7.07
N ARG A 236 -12.59 3.67 -7.20
CA ARG A 236 -13.49 2.96 -6.27
C ARG A 236 -12.85 2.83 -4.89
N ALA A 237 -11.59 2.47 -4.83
CA ALA A 237 -10.85 2.30 -3.58
C ALA A 237 -10.80 3.61 -2.78
N LEU A 238 -10.45 4.73 -3.42
CA LEU A 238 -10.42 6.06 -2.80
C LEU A 238 -11.80 6.47 -2.28
N ARG A 239 -12.86 6.30 -3.07
CA ARG A 239 -14.22 6.62 -2.63
C ARG A 239 -14.65 5.77 -1.44
N TYR A 240 -14.25 4.49 -1.38
CA TYR A 240 -14.58 3.63 -0.26
C TYR A 240 -13.94 4.14 1.03
N ILE A 241 -12.62 4.33 1.06
CA ILE A 241 -11.91 4.72 2.29
C ILE A 241 -12.36 6.08 2.83
N PHE A 242 -12.65 7.05 1.95
CA PHE A 242 -13.11 8.39 2.35
C PHE A 242 -14.61 8.46 2.64
N SER A 243 -15.43 7.47 2.22
CA SER A 243 -16.86 7.43 2.55
C SER A 243 -17.14 7.00 4.00
N LEU A 244 -16.20 6.34 4.65
CA LEU A 244 -16.33 5.84 6.03
C LEU A 244 -16.11 6.94 7.08
N ASP A 245 -15.70 8.12 6.65
CA ASP A 245 -15.53 9.30 7.52
C ASP A 245 -16.79 10.19 7.62
N LYS A 246 -17.93 9.74 7.06
CA LYS A 246 -19.20 10.50 7.04
C LYS A 246 -20.12 10.13 8.18
#